data_7184cc2e9c2b3c23c09fd73fd90893ad
#
_entry.id   7184cc2e9c2b3c23c09fd73fd90893ad
#
_cell.length_a   1.000
_cell.length_b   1.000
_cell.length_c   1.000
_cell.angle_alpha   90.00
_cell.angle_beta   90.00
_cell.angle_gamma   90.00
#
_symmetry.space_group_name_H-M   'P 1'
#
loop_
_entity.id
_entity.type
_entity.pdbx_description
1 polymer ?
#
loop_
_entity_poly.entity_id
_entity_poly.type
_entity_poly.pdbx_seq_one_letter_code
_entity_poly.pdbx_strand_id
1 'polypeptide(L)'
;MQQAAPYLSFRGIGKSFPGVKALSDISFDCHAGQVHALMGENGAGKSTLLKILSGNYTPTTGSIAIQGNEVAFNDTTAALNAGVAIIYQELHLVPEMSVAENIYLGQIPHKGGIVNRSLLNYEAKLQLEHLGLNIDPQTPLKYLSIGQWQMVEIAKALARNAKIIAFDEPTSSLSAREIENLFRVIRELRKEGRVILYVSHRMEEIFALSDAITVFKDGRYVCTFSDMQQVNHDSLVQAMVGRNLGDIYGWKPRPYGKERLRLDNVKAPGVRMPVSLSVKSGEIVGLFGLVGAGRSELMKGLFGGTRITGGQVFIDGKPAAIREPGDAIRAGMMLCPEDRKADGIIPVHSVQDNINISARRKHISAGCLINNQWEANNAQHHIRSLNIKTPTAEQLIMNLSGGNQQKAILGRWLSEEMKVILLDEPTRGIDVGAKHEIYNVIYALAAQGVAVLFASSDLPEVLGVADRIVVMREGEIAGELLHDQASEQQALSLAMPKVSQAVA
;
A
#
# COMPACT_ATOMS: atom_id res chain seq x y z
N MET A 1 24.79 -5.49 29.21
CA MET A 1 24.77 -6.73 28.42
C MET A 1 25.73 -6.56 27.25
N GLN A 2 26.76 -7.44 27.11
CA GLN A 2 27.61 -7.43 25.93
C GLN A 2 26.72 -7.73 24.72
N GLN A 3 26.66 -6.81 23.77
CA GLN A 3 25.99 -7.04 22.49
C GLN A 3 26.69 -8.22 21.81
N ALA A 4 25.92 -9.26 21.48
CA ALA A 4 26.42 -10.39 20.71
C ALA A 4 27.01 -9.87 19.38
N ALA A 5 28.08 -10.48 18.89
CA ALA A 5 28.69 -10.09 17.62
C ALA A 5 27.64 -10.14 16.50
N PRO A 6 27.66 -9.17 15.58
CA PRO A 6 26.69 -9.14 14.47
C PRO A 6 26.87 -10.36 13.56
N TYR A 7 25.75 -10.94 13.14
CA TYR A 7 25.75 -12.06 12.21
C TYR A 7 25.88 -11.57 10.76
N LEU A 8 25.16 -10.49 10.40
CA LEU A 8 25.23 -9.84 9.10
C LEU A 8 25.55 -8.36 9.30
N SER A 9 26.50 -7.84 8.54
CA SER A 9 26.89 -6.44 8.56
C SER A 9 26.94 -5.85 7.16
N PHE A 10 26.39 -4.66 7.02
CA PHE A 10 26.60 -3.82 5.84
C PHE A 10 27.58 -2.71 6.22
N ARG A 11 28.58 -2.45 5.36
CA ARG A 11 29.65 -1.47 5.60
C ARG A 11 29.81 -0.55 4.40
N GLY A 12 29.34 0.69 4.50
CA GLY A 12 29.50 1.73 3.48
C GLY A 12 28.87 1.37 2.13
N ILE A 13 27.79 0.57 2.11
CA ILE A 13 27.17 0.11 0.87
C ILE A 13 26.67 1.28 0.05
N GLY A 14 27.19 1.39 -1.17
CA GLY A 14 26.70 2.33 -2.18
C GLY A 14 26.37 1.63 -3.49
N LYS A 15 25.34 2.12 -4.19
CA LYS A 15 24.95 1.65 -5.51
C LYS A 15 24.55 2.80 -6.41
N SER A 16 25.23 2.91 -7.54
CA SER A 16 24.92 3.88 -8.59
C SER A 16 24.50 3.16 -9.86
N PHE A 17 23.45 3.67 -10.49
CA PHE A 17 23.02 3.33 -11.85
C PHE A 17 23.22 4.55 -12.76
N PRO A 18 23.19 4.40 -14.08
CA PRO A 18 23.27 5.56 -14.97
C PRO A 18 22.25 6.63 -14.61
N GLY A 19 22.73 7.82 -14.19
CA GLY A 19 21.90 8.97 -13.81
C GLY A 19 21.27 8.93 -12.42
N VAL A 20 21.39 7.83 -11.63
CA VAL A 20 20.74 7.72 -10.32
C VAL A 20 21.68 7.07 -9.30
N LYS A 21 21.86 7.70 -8.15
CA LYS A 21 22.53 7.10 -6.98
C LYS A 21 21.49 6.48 -6.06
N ALA A 22 21.29 5.18 -6.15
CA ALA A 22 20.24 4.46 -5.44
C ALA A 22 20.56 4.18 -3.97
N LEU A 23 21.83 3.99 -3.62
CA LEU A 23 22.32 3.82 -2.25
C LEU A 23 23.61 4.62 -2.02
N SER A 24 23.77 5.15 -0.82
CA SER A 24 24.88 5.99 -0.42
C SER A 24 25.26 5.75 1.03
N ASP A 25 26.40 5.07 1.23
CA ASP A 25 27.02 4.89 2.56
C ASP A 25 26.08 4.23 3.59
N ILE A 26 25.48 3.09 3.21
CA ILE A 26 24.59 2.33 4.10
C ILE A 26 25.44 1.42 5.01
N SER A 27 25.32 1.64 6.32
CA SER A 27 26.03 0.85 7.33
C SER A 27 25.12 0.52 8.50
N PHE A 28 24.90 -0.76 8.80
CA PHE A 28 24.19 -1.26 9.98
C PHE A 28 24.45 -2.74 10.19
N ASP A 29 24.08 -3.24 11.37
CA ASP A 29 24.31 -4.61 11.81
C ASP A 29 23.00 -5.33 12.09
N CYS A 30 22.95 -6.64 11.81
CA CYS A 30 21.86 -7.53 12.15
C CYS A 30 22.37 -8.72 12.97
N HIS A 31 21.59 -9.15 13.96
CA HIS A 31 21.97 -10.21 14.88
C HIS A 31 21.18 -11.51 14.65
N ALA A 32 21.79 -12.64 15.01
CA ALA A 32 21.13 -13.93 14.96
C ALA A 32 19.92 -13.95 15.91
N GLY A 33 18.81 -14.57 15.46
CA GLY A 33 17.56 -14.62 16.24
C GLY A 33 16.85 -13.27 16.36
N GLN A 34 17.08 -12.36 15.43
CA GLN A 34 16.49 -11.04 15.39
C GLN A 34 15.68 -10.83 14.10
N VAL A 35 14.54 -10.18 14.23
CA VAL A 35 13.81 -9.59 13.11
C VAL A 35 14.23 -8.12 12.99
N HIS A 36 14.99 -7.80 11.97
CA HIS A 36 15.46 -6.47 11.67
C HIS A 36 14.66 -5.86 10.54
N ALA A 37 13.86 -4.86 10.85
CA ALA A 37 13.05 -4.18 9.86
C ALA A 37 13.85 -3.15 9.06
N LEU A 38 13.56 -3.05 7.76
CA LEU A 38 14.05 -1.98 6.90
C LEU A 38 12.87 -1.10 6.50
N MET A 39 12.86 0.14 6.95
CA MET A 39 11.80 1.10 6.68
C MET A 39 12.30 2.30 5.86
N GLY A 40 11.38 2.96 5.21
CA GLY A 40 11.64 4.13 4.36
C GLY A 40 10.61 4.26 3.25
N GLU A 41 10.54 5.40 2.62
CA GLU A 41 9.63 5.66 1.49
C GLU A 41 9.94 4.77 0.28
N ASN A 42 9.01 4.73 -0.68
CA ASN A 42 9.25 4.06 -1.96
C ASN A 42 10.39 4.76 -2.69
N GLY A 43 11.34 3.97 -3.20
CA GLY A 43 12.57 4.51 -3.79
C GLY A 43 13.69 4.83 -2.78
N ALA A 44 13.50 4.63 -1.47
CA ALA A 44 14.55 4.83 -0.45
C ALA A 44 15.72 3.83 -0.54
N GLY A 45 15.68 2.86 -1.47
CA GLY A 45 16.78 1.94 -1.72
C GLY A 45 16.66 0.57 -1.05
N LYS A 46 15.59 0.28 -0.29
CA LYS A 46 15.41 -1.00 0.44
C LYS A 46 15.54 -2.22 -0.46
N SER A 47 14.75 -2.31 -1.51
CA SER A 47 14.82 -3.44 -2.47
C SER A 47 16.14 -3.48 -3.25
N THR A 48 16.81 -2.32 -3.44
CA THR A 48 18.16 -2.29 -4.02
C THR A 48 19.18 -2.95 -3.09
N LEU A 49 19.09 -2.69 -1.78
CA LEU A 49 19.94 -3.35 -0.79
C LEU A 49 19.70 -4.87 -0.75
N LEU A 50 18.43 -5.31 -0.80
CA LEU A 50 18.10 -6.73 -0.86
C LEU A 50 18.65 -7.39 -2.14
N LYS A 51 18.58 -6.70 -3.29
CA LYS A 51 19.18 -7.18 -4.54
C LYS A 51 20.72 -7.27 -4.49
N ILE A 52 21.37 -6.43 -3.69
CA ILE A 52 22.81 -6.57 -3.42
C ILE A 52 23.05 -7.77 -2.51
N LEU A 53 22.28 -7.93 -1.45
CA LEU A 53 22.39 -9.06 -0.52
C LEU A 53 22.14 -10.40 -1.22
N SER A 54 21.26 -10.46 -2.21
CA SER A 54 20.98 -11.66 -3.01
C SER A 54 21.99 -11.93 -4.14
N GLY A 55 22.96 -11.04 -4.37
CA GLY A 55 23.90 -11.17 -5.48
C GLY A 55 23.35 -10.81 -6.87
N ASN A 56 22.10 -10.30 -6.96
CA ASN A 56 21.54 -9.78 -8.21
C ASN A 56 22.24 -8.50 -8.67
N TYR A 57 22.75 -7.71 -7.71
CA TYR A 57 23.53 -6.52 -7.97
C TYR A 57 24.83 -6.57 -7.17
N THR A 58 25.92 -6.16 -7.78
CA THR A 58 27.17 -5.88 -7.06
C THR A 58 27.11 -4.46 -6.50
N PRO A 59 27.56 -4.21 -5.25
CA PRO A 59 27.68 -2.85 -4.73
C PRO A 59 28.70 -2.07 -5.55
N THR A 60 28.52 -0.74 -5.67
CA THR A 60 29.52 0.16 -6.28
C THR A 60 30.62 0.49 -5.28
N THR A 61 30.28 0.61 -4.00
CA THR A 61 31.19 0.84 -2.88
C THR A 61 30.71 0.06 -1.66
N GLY A 62 31.62 -0.18 -0.72
CA GLY A 62 31.34 -0.89 0.52
C GLY A 62 31.34 -2.39 0.39
N SER A 63 31.10 -3.09 1.49
CA SER A 63 31.13 -4.54 1.58
C SER A 63 30.05 -5.10 2.51
N ILE A 64 29.75 -6.39 2.35
CA ILE A 64 28.89 -7.17 3.23
C ILE A 64 29.77 -8.12 4.02
N ALA A 65 29.53 -8.28 5.31
CA ALA A 65 30.19 -9.29 6.12
C ALA A 65 29.16 -10.24 6.77
N ILE A 66 29.44 -11.55 6.73
CA ILE A 66 28.65 -12.58 7.41
C ILE A 66 29.57 -13.23 8.46
N GLN A 67 29.12 -13.20 9.73
CA GLN A 67 29.89 -13.69 10.88
C GLN A 67 31.32 -13.10 10.95
N GLY A 68 31.44 -11.81 10.62
CA GLY A 68 32.69 -11.08 10.62
C GLY A 68 33.57 -11.29 9.38
N ASN A 69 33.23 -12.23 8.48
CA ASN A 69 33.96 -12.47 7.24
C ASN A 69 33.34 -11.66 6.10
N GLU A 70 34.17 -10.90 5.41
CA GLU A 70 33.72 -10.16 4.22
C GLU A 70 33.37 -11.13 3.09
N VAL A 71 32.20 -10.91 2.48
CA VAL A 71 31.67 -11.73 1.39
C VAL A 71 31.36 -10.86 0.17
N ALA A 72 31.66 -11.39 -1.01
CA ALA A 72 31.32 -10.78 -2.27
C ALA A 72 30.45 -11.75 -3.08
N PHE A 73 29.25 -11.32 -3.44
CA PHE A 73 28.33 -12.11 -4.25
C PHE A 73 28.41 -11.64 -5.71
N ASN A 74 28.94 -12.50 -6.57
CA ASN A 74 29.00 -12.22 -8.00
C ASN A 74 27.72 -12.64 -8.74
N ASP A 75 26.93 -13.52 -8.13
CA ASP A 75 25.66 -14.02 -8.62
C ASP A 75 24.76 -14.51 -7.46
N THR A 76 23.53 -14.85 -7.79
CA THR A 76 22.54 -15.32 -6.83
C THR A 76 22.88 -16.70 -6.25
N THR A 77 23.61 -17.52 -6.97
CA THR A 77 24.05 -18.85 -6.51
C THR A 77 25.06 -18.71 -5.37
N ALA A 78 25.99 -17.77 -5.48
CA ALA A 78 26.96 -17.46 -4.42
C ALA A 78 26.26 -17.02 -3.12
N ALA A 79 25.26 -16.15 -3.20
CA ALA A 79 24.48 -15.71 -2.06
C ALA A 79 23.68 -16.87 -1.42
N LEU A 80 23.02 -17.69 -2.24
CA LEU A 80 22.30 -18.88 -1.78
C LEU A 80 23.22 -19.87 -1.07
N ASN A 81 24.41 -20.12 -1.60
CA ASN A 81 25.41 -21.01 -0.99
C ASN A 81 25.97 -20.44 0.32
N ALA A 82 25.99 -19.13 0.49
CA ALA A 82 26.32 -18.45 1.75
C ALA A 82 25.16 -18.46 2.75
N GLY A 83 24.04 -19.07 2.42
CA GLY A 83 22.85 -19.17 3.28
C GLY A 83 21.96 -17.92 3.29
N VAL A 84 21.96 -17.12 2.22
CA VAL A 84 21.08 -15.97 2.03
C VAL A 84 19.93 -16.34 1.12
N ALA A 85 18.69 -16.11 1.55
CA ALA A 85 17.50 -16.24 0.71
C ALA A 85 16.66 -14.99 0.80
N ILE A 86 16.11 -14.55 -0.34
CA ILE A 86 15.22 -13.40 -0.42
C ILE A 86 13.87 -13.88 -0.94
N ILE A 87 12.81 -13.54 -0.21
CA ILE A 87 11.42 -13.72 -0.59
C ILE A 87 10.94 -12.38 -1.12
N TYR A 88 10.84 -12.28 -2.44
CA TYR A 88 10.46 -11.04 -3.14
C TYR A 88 8.95 -10.83 -3.12
N GLN A 89 8.52 -9.59 -3.34
CA GLN A 89 7.12 -9.21 -3.50
C GLN A 89 6.46 -9.96 -4.67
N GLU A 90 7.18 -10.12 -5.79
CA GLU A 90 6.77 -11.00 -6.89
C GLU A 90 7.39 -12.38 -6.67
N LEU A 91 6.55 -13.41 -6.52
CA LEU A 91 6.99 -14.76 -6.22
C LEU A 91 7.63 -15.43 -7.44
N HIS A 92 8.83 -15.96 -7.26
CA HIS A 92 9.61 -16.61 -8.34
C HIS A 92 9.41 -18.13 -8.32
N LEU A 93 8.17 -18.54 -8.54
CA LEU A 93 7.75 -19.95 -8.59
C LEU A 93 7.18 -20.31 -9.97
N VAL A 94 7.23 -21.59 -10.32
CA VAL A 94 6.74 -22.11 -11.60
C VAL A 94 5.36 -22.73 -11.39
N PRO A 95 4.27 -22.11 -11.89
CA PRO A 95 2.90 -22.52 -11.62
C PRO A 95 2.56 -23.96 -12.07
N GLU A 96 3.17 -24.42 -13.17
CA GLU A 96 2.91 -25.71 -13.77
C GLU A 96 3.65 -26.88 -13.06
N MET A 97 4.67 -26.56 -12.26
CA MET A 97 5.41 -27.56 -11.49
C MET A 97 4.71 -27.85 -10.16
N SER A 98 4.97 -29.06 -9.61
CA SER A 98 4.50 -29.43 -8.29
C SER A 98 5.14 -28.58 -7.18
N VAL A 99 4.55 -28.56 -6.01
CA VAL A 99 5.10 -27.92 -4.82
C VAL A 99 6.49 -28.46 -4.51
N ALA A 100 6.67 -29.79 -4.53
CA ALA A 100 7.98 -30.42 -4.28
C ALA A 100 9.06 -29.99 -5.30
N GLU A 101 8.71 -29.94 -6.59
CA GLU A 101 9.62 -29.48 -7.64
C GLU A 101 9.97 -27.99 -7.48
N ASN A 102 9.03 -27.16 -7.05
CA ASN A 102 9.30 -25.75 -6.75
C ASN A 102 10.23 -25.57 -5.54
N ILE A 103 10.00 -26.30 -4.45
CA ILE A 103 10.84 -26.23 -3.23
C ILE A 103 12.28 -26.60 -3.55
N TYR A 104 12.48 -27.67 -4.32
CA TYR A 104 13.83 -28.18 -4.67
C TYR A 104 14.33 -27.75 -6.05
N LEU A 105 13.74 -26.75 -6.66
CA LEU A 105 14.16 -26.23 -7.96
C LEU A 105 15.66 -25.85 -7.94
N GLY A 106 16.44 -26.48 -8.84
CA GLY A 106 17.90 -26.36 -8.90
C GLY A 106 18.67 -27.28 -7.94
N GLN A 107 17.99 -28.09 -7.09
CA GLN A 107 18.57 -29.07 -6.17
C GLN A 107 17.75 -30.36 -6.13
N ILE A 108 17.06 -30.69 -7.22
CA ILE A 108 16.18 -31.86 -7.29
C ILE A 108 17.00 -33.15 -7.03
N PRO A 109 16.62 -33.98 -6.03
CA PRO A 109 17.31 -35.21 -5.73
C PRO A 109 17.33 -36.15 -6.94
N HIS A 110 18.52 -36.60 -7.36
CA HIS A 110 18.69 -37.49 -8.50
C HIS A 110 19.81 -38.54 -8.26
N LYS A 111 19.70 -39.66 -8.92
CA LYS A 111 20.75 -40.72 -8.95
C LYS A 111 21.01 -41.09 -10.42
N GLY A 112 22.24 -40.88 -10.88
CA GLY A 112 22.62 -41.20 -12.27
C GLY A 112 21.81 -40.40 -13.33
N GLY A 113 21.39 -39.16 -13.02
CA GLY A 113 20.58 -38.32 -13.91
C GLY A 113 19.05 -38.57 -13.87
N ILE A 114 18.62 -39.60 -13.11
CA ILE A 114 17.20 -39.91 -12.94
C ILE A 114 16.69 -39.31 -11.62
N VAL A 115 15.63 -38.51 -11.69
CA VAL A 115 15.00 -37.86 -10.52
C VAL A 115 14.45 -38.91 -9.55
N ASN A 116 14.82 -38.80 -8.27
CA ASN A 116 14.24 -39.60 -7.20
C ASN A 116 12.97 -38.93 -6.66
N ARG A 117 11.82 -39.17 -7.31
CA ARG A 117 10.55 -38.56 -6.95
C ARG A 117 10.07 -38.90 -5.53
N SER A 118 10.34 -40.12 -5.03
CA SER A 118 9.95 -40.51 -3.68
C SER A 118 10.69 -39.70 -2.63
N LEU A 119 12.01 -39.52 -2.79
CA LEU A 119 12.82 -38.71 -1.90
C LEU A 119 12.43 -37.24 -1.98
N LEU A 120 12.22 -36.72 -3.20
CA LEU A 120 11.79 -35.34 -3.43
C LEU A 120 10.49 -35.02 -2.68
N ASN A 121 9.48 -35.87 -2.83
CA ASN A 121 8.18 -35.66 -2.16
C ASN A 121 8.28 -35.81 -0.64
N TYR A 122 9.10 -36.74 -0.15
CA TYR A 122 9.32 -36.94 1.27
C TYR A 122 10.00 -35.73 1.91
N GLU A 123 11.07 -35.25 1.34
CA GLU A 123 11.80 -34.08 1.85
C GLU A 123 10.95 -32.80 1.76
N ALA A 124 10.21 -32.62 0.68
CA ALA A 124 9.28 -31.49 0.53
C ALA A 124 8.18 -31.53 1.60
N LYS A 125 7.64 -32.71 1.90
CA LYS A 125 6.65 -32.90 2.95
C LYS A 125 7.19 -32.51 4.32
N LEU A 126 8.41 -32.87 4.66
CA LEU A 126 9.07 -32.45 5.90
C LEU A 126 9.18 -30.93 6.03
N GLN A 127 9.55 -30.23 4.95
CA GLN A 127 9.63 -28.75 4.94
C GLN A 127 8.24 -28.11 5.13
N LEU A 128 7.21 -28.66 4.49
CA LEU A 128 5.83 -28.17 4.63
C LEU A 128 5.30 -28.41 6.06
N GLU A 129 5.53 -29.59 6.63
CA GLU A 129 5.15 -29.93 8.01
C GLU A 129 5.86 -29.01 9.03
N HIS A 130 7.14 -28.70 8.82
CA HIS A 130 7.90 -27.75 9.63
C HIS A 130 7.20 -26.36 9.67
N LEU A 131 6.64 -25.93 8.56
CA LEU A 131 5.89 -24.66 8.46
C LEU A 131 4.41 -24.81 8.93
N GLY A 132 4.00 -26.01 9.38
CA GLY A 132 2.63 -26.30 9.79
C GLY A 132 1.64 -26.30 8.63
N LEU A 133 2.09 -26.64 7.42
CA LEU A 133 1.28 -26.66 6.21
C LEU A 133 0.86 -28.07 5.86
N ASN A 134 -0.43 -28.25 5.64
CA ASN A 134 -0.99 -29.50 5.13
C ASN A 134 -1.24 -29.37 3.62
N ILE A 135 -0.18 -29.43 2.83
CA ILE A 135 -0.22 -29.34 1.37
C ILE A 135 0.40 -30.63 0.82
N ASP A 136 -0.26 -31.27 -0.14
CA ASP A 136 0.32 -32.40 -0.85
C ASP A 136 1.48 -31.91 -1.74
N PRO A 137 2.72 -32.43 -1.55
CA PRO A 137 3.89 -32.06 -2.34
C PRO A 137 3.74 -32.26 -3.85
N GLN A 138 2.84 -33.13 -4.28
CA GLN A 138 2.60 -33.40 -5.71
C GLN A 138 1.61 -32.42 -6.35
N THR A 139 0.92 -31.58 -5.57
CA THR A 139 -0.03 -30.60 -6.09
C THR A 139 0.68 -29.59 -7.00
N PRO A 140 0.22 -29.36 -8.26
CA PRO A 140 0.71 -28.27 -9.08
C PRO A 140 0.42 -26.92 -8.42
N LEU A 141 1.41 -26.03 -8.43
CA LEU A 141 1.36 -24.77 -7.68
C LEU A 141 0.17 -23.88 -8.07
N LYS A 142 -0.22 -23.90 -9.34
CA LYS A 142 -1.36 -23.12 -9.86
C LYS A 142 -2.70 -23.36 -9.17
N TYR A 143 -2.86 -24.46 -8.43
CA TYR A 143 -4.08 -24.76 -7.68
C TYR A 143 -4.05 -24.24 -6.23
N LEU A 144 -2.96 -23.62 -5.82
CA LEU A 144 -2.80 -23.05 -4.48
C LEU A 144 -3.16 -21.56 -4.45
N SER A 145 -3.55 -21.07 -3.26
CA SER A 145 -3.70 -19.63 -3.03
C SER A 145 -2.35 -18.90 -3.05
N ILE A 146 -2.39 -17.58 -3.26
CA ILE A 146 -1.17 -16.75 -3.22
C ILE A 146 -0.46 -16.86 -1.87
N GLY A 147 -1.21 -16.92 -0.77
CA GLY A 147 -0.65 -17.14 0.57
C GLY A 147 0.06 -18.48 0.70
N GLN A 148 -0.48 -19.55 0.09
CA GLN A 148 0.20 -20.84 0.03
C GLN A 148 1.45 -20.81 -0.85
N TRP A 149 1.43 -20.06 -1.96
CA TRP A 149 2.63 -19.85 -2.77
C TRP A 149 3.76 -19.23 -1.95
N GLN A 150 3.45 -18.24 -1.15
CA GLN A 150 4.44 -17.59 -0.30
C GLN A 150 5.03 -18.55 0.73
N MET A 151 4.20 -19.42 1.31
CA MET A 151 4.69 -20.49 2.20
C MET A 151 5.60 -21.47 1.48
N VAL A 152 5.32 -21.80 0.22
CA VAL A 152 6.20 -22.64 -0.63
C VAL A 152 7.54 -21.95 -0.90
N GLU A 153 7.56 -20.62 -1.13
CA GLU A 153 8.81 -19.86 -1.28
C GLU A 153 9.65 -19.88 0.01
N ILE A 154 9.00 -19.80 1.18
CA ILE A 154 9.67 -19.95 2.49
C ILE A 154 10.22 -21.39 2.63
N ALA A 155 9.44 -22.42 2.29
CA ALA A 155 9.87 -23.80 2.33
C ALA A 155 11.11 -24.04 1.44
N LYS A 156 11.15 -23.43 0.25
CA LYS A 156 12.28 -23.43 -0.66
C LYS A 156 13.54 -22.79 -0.05
N ALA A 157 13.39 -21.65 0.67
CA ALA A 157 14.48 -21.02 1.39
C ALA A 157 15.02 -21.93 2.52
N LEU A 158 14.14 -22.62 3.25
CA LEU A 158 14.51 -23.56 4.31
C LEU A 158 15.18 -24.82 3.79
N ALA A 159 14.70 -25.38 2.69
CA ALA A 159 15.32 -26.53 2.02
C ALA A 159 16.79 -26.27 1.62
N ARG A 160 17.14 -24.99 1.40
CA ARG A 160 18.52 -24.53 1.15
C ARG A 160 19.28 -24.16 2.42
N ASN A 161 18.74 -24.46 3.59
CA ASN A 161 19.33 -24.14 4.90
C ASN A 161 19.69 -22.64 5.07
N ALA A 162 18.86 -21.75 4.53
CA ALA A 162 19.10 -20.31 4.63
C ALA A 162 19.20 -19.88 6.10
N LYS A 163 20.24 -19.13 6.43
CA LYS A 163 20.50 -18.56 7.76
C LYS A 163 20.07 -17.09 7.81
N ILE A 164 20.08 -16.41 6.68
CA ILE A 164 19.63 -15.04 6.48
C ILE A 164 18.44 -15.11 5.54
N ILE A 165 17.26 -14.68 5.99
CA ILE A 165 16.04 -14.66 5.20
C ILE A 165 15.51 -13.24 5.16
N ALA A 166 15.38 -12.69 3.96
CA ALA A 166 14.79 -11.38 3.78
C ALA A 166 13.41 -11.47 3.11
N PHE A 167 12.46 -10.71 3.63
CA PHE A 167 11.10 -10.57 3.13
C PHE A 167 10.91 -9.17 2.56
N ASP A 168 10.57 -9.06 1.27
CA ASP A 168 10.32 -7.78 0.59
C ASP A 168 8.81 -7.58 0.39
N GLU A 169 8.17 -6.82 1.27
CA GLU A 169 6.72 -6.52 1.30
C GLU A 169 5.81 -7.77 1.21
N PRO A 170 6.01 -8.77 2.08
CA PRO A 170 5.39 -10.09 1.90
C PRO A 170 3.87 -10.10 2.10
N THR A 171 3.27 -9.08 2.67
CA THR A 171 1.84 -9.06 3.04
C THR A 171 0.94 -8.36 2.04
N SER A 172 1.50 -7.80 0.97
CA SER A 172 0.78 -6.93 0.02
C SER A 172 -0.44 -7.59 -0.66
N SER A 173 -0.45 -8.92 -0.78
CA SER A 173 -1.50 -9.71 -1.44
C SER A 173 -2.16 -10.76 -0.53
N LEU A 174 -1.90 -10.71 0.80
CA LEU A 174 -2.38 -11.70 1.76
C LEU A 174 -3.63 -11.24 2.51
N SER A 175 -4.51 -12.21 2.79
CA SER A 175 -5.61 -12.03 3.73
C SER A 175 -5.12 -11.93 5.19
N ALA A 176 -5.93 -11.39 6.10
CA ALA A 176 -5.59 -11.27 7.52
C ALA A 176 -5.15 -12.59 8.16
N ARG A 177 -5.84 -13.69 7.84
CA ARG A 177 -5.49 -15.03 8.33
C ARG A 177 -4.15 -15.53 7.79
N GLU A 178 -3.83 -15.23 6.54
CA GLU A 178 -2.55 -15.60 5.94
C GLU A 178 -1.40 -14.76 6.52
N ILE A 179 -1.64 -13.50 6.85
CA ILE A 179 -0.68 -12.63 7.55
C ILE A 179 -0.36 -13.19 8.94
N GLU A 180 -1.37 -13.59 9.71
CA GLU A 180 -1.15 -14.21 11.04
C GLU A 180 -0.31 -15.48 10.94
N ASN A 181 -0.56 -16.32 9.94
CA ASN A 181 0.23 -17.52 9.70
C ASN A 181 1.68 -17.20 9.33
N LEU A 182 1.89 -16.23 8.44
CA LEU A 182 3.23 -15.73 8.09
C LEU A 182 3.97 -15.23 9.33
N PHE A 183 3.32 -14.44 10.18
CA PHE A 183 3.92 -13.90 11.40
C PHE A 183 4.30 -15.01 12.39
N ARG A 184 3.48 -16.05 12.49
CA ARG A 184 3.82 -17.24 13.30
C ARG A 184 5.10 -17.90 12.79
N VAL A 185 5.18 -18.13 11.48
CA VAL A 185 6.36 -18.73 10.85
C VAL A 185 7.61 -17.86 11.06
N ILE A 186 7.53 -16.55 10.87
CA ILE A 186 8.64 -15.63 11.10
C ILE A 186 9.14 -15.71 12.56
N ARG A 187 8.21 -15.77 13.54
CA ARG A 187 8.58 -15.91 14.96
C ARG A 187 9.25 -17.26 15.26
N GLU A 188 8.86 -18.33 14.59
CA GLU A 188 9.51 -19.63 14.72
C GLU A 188 10.92 -19.60 14.14
N LEU A 189 11.10 -19.08 12.93
CA LEU A 189 12.41 -18.92 12.29
C LEU A 189 13.37 -18.03 13.13
N ARG A 190 12.83 -16.97 13.75
CA ARG A 190 13.58 -16.15 14.71
C ARG A 190 14.07 -16.98 15.90
N LYS A 191 13.21 -17.82 16.51
CA LYS A 191 13.57 -18.70 17.63
C LYS A 191 14.65 -19.71 17.24
N GLU A 192 14.69 -20.13 15.98
CA GLU A 192 15.75 -21.00 15.44
C GLU A 192 17.10 -20.29 15.26
N GLY A 193 17.20 -19.01 15.62
CA GLY A 193 18.42 -18.21 15.53
C GLY A 193 18.72 -17.69 14.14
N ARG A 194 17.77 -17.70 13.20
CA ARG A 194 17.96 -17.10 11.88
C ARG A 194 17.98 -15.58 11.96
N VAL A 195 18.70 -14.94 11.03
CA VAL A 195 18.63 -13.49 10.82
C VAL A 195 17.49 -13.21 9.86
N ILE A 196 16.56 -12.36 10.26
CA ILE A 196 15.41 -12.01 9.43
C ILE A 196 15.47 -10.53 9.12
N LEU A 197 15.52 -10.20 7.83
CA LEU A 197 15.32 -8.85 7.32
C LEU A 197 13.86 -8.73 6.87
N TYR A 198 13.13 -7.73 7.35
CA TYR A 198 11.72 -7.56 7.03
C TYR A 198 11.46 -6.17 6.46
N VAL A 199 11.10 -6.11 5.17
CA VAL A 199 10.74 -4.85 4.51
C VAL A 199 9.22 -4.75 4.47
N SER A 200 8.68 -3.70 5.07
CA SER A 200 7.27 -3.33 4.97
C SER A 200 7.12 -1.81 5.06
N HIS A 201 6.08 -1.29 4.47
CA HIS A 201 5.62 0.08 4.66
C HIS A 201 4.47 0.17 5.67
N ARG A 202 3.99 -0.95 6.20
CA ARG A 202 2.90 -1.06 7.19
C ARG A 202 3.48 -1.08 8.60
N MET A 203 3.22 -0.01 9.33
CA MET A 203 3.82 0.17 10.67
C MET A 203 3.34 -0.86 11.67
N GLU A 204 2.06 -1.30 11.58
CA GLU A 204 1.50 -2.32 12.46
C GLU A 204 2.29 -3.64 12.38
N GLU A 205 2.73 -4.01 11.17
CA GLU A 205 3.54 -5.21 10.96
C GLU A 205 4.92 -5.09 11.62
N ILE A 206 5.54 -3.92 11.46
CA ILE A 206 6.85 -3.61 12.03
C ILE A 206 6.80 -3.66 13.55
N PHE A 207 5.81 -3.01 14.17
CA PHE A 207 5.64 -3.06 15.63
C PHE A 207 5.30 -4.46 16.15
N ALA A 208 4.59 -5.28 15.35
CA ALA A 208 4.20 -6.64 15.76
C ALA A 208 5.33 -7.67 15.68
N LEU A 209 6.35 -7.44 14.82
CA LEU A 209 7.35 -8.44 14.50
C LEU A 209 8.78 -8.05 14.86
N SER A 210 9.14 -6.77 14.78
CA SER A 210 10.54 -6.36 14.72
C SER A 210 11.17 -6.19 16.08
N ASP A 211 12.46 -6.51 16.17
CA ASP A 211 13.32 -6.26 17.34
C ASP A 211 14.18 -5.01 17.15
N ALA A 212 14.46 -4.67 15.90
CA ALA A 212 15.18 -3.45 15.51
C ALA A 212 14.67 -2.94 14.19
N ILE A 213 14.80 -1.63 13.95
CA ILE A 213 14.38 -0.96 12.72
C ILE A 213 15.51 -0.08 12.22
N THR A 214 15.91 -0.26 10.96
CA THR A 214 16.77 0.70 10.26
C THR A 214 15.94 1.50 9.27
N VAL A 215 16.03 2.82 9.36
CA VAL A 215 15.31 3.76 8.51
C VAL A 215 16.20 4.27 7.39
N PHE A 216 15.67 4.20 6.16
CA PHE A 216 16.28 4.72 4.93
C PHE A 216 15.49 5.91 4.40
N LYS A 217 16.21 6.90 3.90
CA LYS A 217 15.64 8.05 3.19
C LYS A 217 16.55 8.45 2.03
N ASP A 218 15.98 8.60 0.83
CA ASP A 218 16.69 9.03 -0.38
C ASP A 218 18.01 8.26 -0.63
N GLY A 219 17.98 6.95 -0.44
CA GLY A 219 19.13 6.07 -0.61
C GLY A 219 20.19 6.18 0.48
N ARG A 220 19.90 6.80 1.62
CA ARG A 220 20.82 6.99 2.75
C ARG A 220 20.29 6.36 4.02
N TYR A 221 21.22 5.97 4.87
CA TYR A 221 20.93 5.59 6.25
C TYR A 221 20.53 6.84 7.06
N VAL A 222 19.46 6.74 7.83
CA VAL A 222 19.02 7.80 8.76
C VAL A 222 19.38 7.42 10.19
N CYS A 223 18.83 6.32 10.68
CA CYS A 223 19.06 5.83 12.04
C CYS A 223 18.68 4.35 12.17
N THR A 224 19.13 3.72 13.26
CA THR A 224 18.66 2.41 13.68
C THR A 224 18.08 2.49 15.08
N PHE A 225 16.85 2.07 15.24
CA PHE A 225 16.22 1.84 16.53
C PHE A 225 16.48 0.40 16.96
N SER A 226 17.23 0.22 18.03
CA SER A 226 17.58 -1.10 18.59
C SER A 226 16.71 -1.52 19.79
N ASP A 227 15.88 -0.62 20.30
CA ASP A 227 14.96 -0.85 21.40
C ASP A 227 13.55 -0.42 20.99
N MET A 228 12.70 -1.41 20.70
CA MET A 228 11.33 -1.17 20.26
C MET A 228 10.42 -0.55 21.32
N GLN A 229 10.80 -0.61 22.60
CA GLN A 229 10.03 0.03 23.68
C GLN A 229 10.12 1.56 23.64
N GLN A 230 11.16 2.09 23.02
CA GLN A 230 11.38 3.54 22.88
C GLN A 230 10.86 4.07 21.52
N VAL A 231 10.37 3.21 20.65
CA VAL A 231 9.88 3.60 19.32
C VAL A 231 8.37 3.75 19.37
N ASN A 232 7.90 4.91 19.03
CA ASN A 232 6.49 5.15 18.77
C ASN A 232 6.25 5.50 17.29
N HIS A 233 4.99 5.56 16.90
CA HIS A 233 4.59 5.85 15.53
C HIS A 233 5.17 7.19 15.04
N ASP A 234 5.15 8.22 15.90
CA ASP A 234 5.62 9.57 15.57
C ASP A 234 7.12 9.61 15.30
N SER A 235 7.93 8.97 16.19
CA SER A 235 9.39 8.93 16.05
C SER A 235 9.82 8.21 14.77
N LEU A 236 9.09 7.16 14.38
CA LEU A 236 9.39 6.40 13.19
C LEU A 236 9.04 7.21 11.92
N VAL A 237 7.87 7.85 11.90
CA VAL A 237 7.47 8.75 10.81
C VAL A 237 8.42 9.93 10.69
N GLN A 238 8.81 10.53 11.82
CA GLN A 238 9.77 11.63 11.82
C GLN A 238 11.12 11.20 11.21
N ALA A 239 11.61 10.00 11.53
CA ALA A 239 12.84 9.46 10.94
C ALA A 239 12.69 9.22 9.43
N MET A 240 11.53 8.72 8.96
CA MET A 240 11.28 8.43 7.54
C MET A 240 11.11 9.70 6.70
N VAL A 241 10.31 10.66 7.18
CA VAL A 241 9.91 11.85 6.41
C VAL A 241 10.74 13.08 6.79
N GLY A 242 11.24 13.13 8.04
CA GLY A 242 11.96 14.28 8.59
C GLY A 242 11.04 15.39 9.10
N ARG A 243 9.75 15.08 9.36
CA ARG A 243 8.72 15.99 9.89
C ARG A 243 7.87 15.27 10.93
N ASN A 244 7.26 16.03 11.87
CA ASN A 244 6.32 15.49 12.83
C ASN A 244 4.99 15.07 12.16
N LEU A 245 4.29 14.09 12.73
CA LEU A 245 2.98 13.62 12.22
C LEU A 245 1.94 14.73 12.13
N GLY A 246 1.89 15.64 13.11
CA GLY A 246 1.01 16.81 13.05
C GLY A 246 1.26 17.71 11.83
N ASP A 247 2.52 17.76 11.34
CA ASP A 247 2.88 18.50 10.13
C ASP A 247 2.54 17.74 8.84
N ILE A 248 2.33 16.41 8.91
CA ILE A 248 2.01 15.59 7.75
C ILE A 248 0.56 15.79 7.32
N TYR A 249 -0.37 15.81 8.26
CA TYR A 249 -1.78 16.05 7.94
C TYR A 249 -2.05 17.51 7.65
N GLY A 250 -1.40 18.44 8.38
CA GLY A 250 -1.45 19.87 8.09
C GLY A 250 -2.84 20.49 8.20
N TRP A 251 -3.77 19.85 8.95
CA TRP A 251 -5.12 20.35 9.14
C TRP A 251 -5.12 21.76 9.79
N LYS A 252 -6.00 22.61 9.30
CA LYS A 252 -6.24 23.94 9.86
C LYS A 252 -7.73 24.23 9.81
N PRO A 253 -8.31 24.88 10.84
CA PRO A 253 -9.69 25.30 10.81
C PRO A 253 -9.93 26.23 9.62
N ARG A 254 -11.08 26.07 8.97
CA ARG A 254 -11.47 26.87 7.80
C ARG A 254 -12.94 27.25 7.86
N PRO A 255 -13.33 28.36 7.24
CA PRO A 255 -14.74 28.72 7.15
C PRO A 255 -15.45 27.80 6.15
N TYR A 256 -16.68 27.40 6.49
CA TYR A 256 -17.55 26.63 5.61
C TYR A 256 -18.60 27.52 4.97
N GLY A 257 -18.96 27.21 3.72
CA GLY A 257 -20.05 27.86 3.01
C GLY A 257 -21.41 27.18 3.29
N LYS A 258 -22.32 27.35 2.33
CA LYS A 258 -23.65 26.71 2.36
C LYS A 258 -23.51 25.20 2.12
N GLU A 259 -24.59 24.46 2.47
CA GLU A 259 -24.74 23.04 2.12
C GLU A 259 -24.56 22.85 0.60
N ARG A 260 -23.62 21.96 0.25
CA ARG A 260 -23.29 21.67 -1.14
C ARG A 260 -23.76 20.28 -1.56
N LEU A 261 -23.57 19.29 -0.69
CA LEU A 261 -24.09 17.93 -0.87
C LEU A 261 -25.04 17.63 0.27
N ARG A 262 -26.22 17.07 -0.04
CA ARG A 262 -27.12 16.50 0.96
C ARG A 262 -27.66 15.16 0.47
N LEU A 263 -27.57 14.19 1.33
CA LEU A 263 -28.15 12.87 1.19
C LEU A 263 -29.40 12.82 2.09
N ASP A 264 -30.51 12.42 1.53
CA ASP A 264 -31.77 12.29 2.25
C ASP A 264 -32.29 10.86 2.13
N ASN A 265 -32.11 10.08 3.20
CA ASN A 265 -32.51 8.67 3.29
C ASN A 265 -32.00 7.79 2.12
N VAL A 266 -30.77 8.02 1.68
CA VAL A 266 -30.17 7.31 0.53
C VAL A 266 -29.92 5.85 0.88
N LYS A 267 -30.43 4.96 0.01
CA LYS A 267 -30.21 3.51 0.06
C LYS A 267 -29.36 3.07 -1.14
N ALA A 268 -28.22 2.44 -0.87
CA ALA A 268 -27.35 1.88 -1.87
C ALA A 268 -27.09 0.38 -1.56
N PRO A 269 -26.78 -0.44 -2.55
CA PRO A 269 -26.33 -1.82 -2.31
C PRO A 269 -25.14 -1.83 -1.34
N GLY A 270 -25.12 -2.75 -0.37
CA GLY A 270 -24.08 -2.81 0.67
C GLY A 270 -24.28 -1.84 1.84
N VAL A 271 -25.27 -0.92 1.76
CA VAL A 271 -25.67 -0.04 2.86
C VAL A 271 -26.95 -0.58 3.49
N ARG A 272 -26.88 -0.95 4.77
CA ARG A 272 -27.97 -1.64 5.47
C ARG A 272 -29.13 -0.72 5.84
N MET A 273 -28.81 0.47 6.30
CA MET A 273 -29.81 1.49 6.72
C MET A 273 -29.72 2.71 5.83
N PRO A 274 -30.83 3.43 5.59
CA PRO A 274 -30.81 4.67 4.84
C PRO A 274 -29.83 5.68 5.43
N VAL A 275 -29.01 6.29 4.58
CA VAL A 275 -28.01 7.28 4.98
C VAL A 275 -28.53 8.68 4.72
N SER A 276 -28.50 9.51 5.77
CA SER A 276 -28.73 10.96 5.69
C SER A 276 -27.48 11.68 6.17
N LEU A 277 -26.90 12.52 5.32
CA LEU A 277 -25.65 13.22 5.54
C LEU A 277 -25.64 14.52 4.75
N SER A 278 -25.05 15.57 5.28
CA SER A 278 -24.77 16.79 4.52
C SER A 278 -23.30 17.14 4.55
N VAL A 279 -22.81 17.79 3.48
CA VAL A 279 -21.46 18.33 3.40
C VAL A 279 -21.55 19.76 2.89
N LYS A 280 -20.93 20.69 3.61
CA LYS A 280 -20.91 22.10 3.24
C LYS A 280 -19.81 22.39 2.21
N SER A 281 -19.97 23.50 1.49
CA SER A 281 -18.91 24.03 0.64
C SER A 281 -17.65 24.32 1.46
N GLY A 282 -16.51 23.72 1.06
CA GLY A 282 -15.25 23.86 1.77
C GLY A 282 -15.06 22.95 2.99
N GLU A 283 -16.05 22.11 3.31
CA GLU A 283 -15.96 21.13 4.39
C GLU A 283 -15.35 19.82 3.89
N ILE A 284 -14.50 19.23 4.71
CA ILE A 284 -13.96 17.88 4.53
C ILE A 284 -14.62 16.97 5.56
N VAL A 285 -15.51 16.09 5.11
CA VAL A 285 -16.16 15.09 5.94
C VAL A 285 -15.45 13.75 5.75
N GLY A 286 -14.89 13.20 6.82
CA GLY A 286 -14.26 11.89 6.83
C GLY A 286 -15.28 10.79 7.13
N LEU A 287 -15.33 9.75 6.29
CA LEU A 287 -16.04 8.52 6.57
C LEU A 287 -15.06 7.49 7.14
N PHE A 288 -15.23 7.14 8.40
CA PHE A 288 -14.47 6.07 9.05
C PHE A 288 -15.35 4.84 9.26
N GLY A 289 -14.74 3.65 9.29
CA GLY A 289 -15.40 2.39 9.62
C GLY A 289 -14.50 1.21 9.28
N LEU A 290 -14.78 0.06 9.88
CA LEU A 290 -14.04 -1.18 9.61
C LEU A 290 -14.31 -1.66 8.16
N VAL A 291 -13.49 -2.61 7.70
CA VAL A 291 -13.69 -3.25 6.39
C VAL A 291 -15.10 -3.85 6.31
N GLY A 292 -15.82 -3.53 5.23
CA GLY A 292 -17.22 -3.94 5.06
C GLY A 292 -18.25 -3.02 5.74
N ALA A 293 -17.85 -1.85 6.25
CA ALA A 293 -18.76 -0.89 6.86
C ALA A 293 -19.72 -0.19 5.88
N GLY A 294 -19.56 -0.38 4.55
CA GLY A 294 -20.44 0.18 3.54
C GLY A 294 -20.00 1.53 2.97
N ARG A 295 -18.79 2.01 3.28
CA ARG A 295 -18.26 3.31 2.83
C ARG A 295 -18.10 3.39 1.30
N SER A 296 -17.38 2.45 0.72
CA SER A 296 -17.11 2.37 -0.72
C SER A 296 -18.39 2.13 -1.52
N GLU A 297 -19.29 1.30 -0.99
CA GLU A 297 -20.59 1.02 -1.57
C GLU A 297 -21.46 2.29 -1.63
N LEU A 298 -21.46 3.08 -0.56
CA LEU A 298 -22.14 4.38 -0.53
C LEU A 298 -21.57 5.32 -1.60
N MET A 299 -20.24 5.47 -1.66
CA MET A 299 -19.59 6.35 -2.65
C MET A 299 -19.84 5.91 -4.08
N LYS A 300 -19.74 4.61 -4.37
CA LYS A 300 -20.08 4.04 -5.69
C LYS A 300 -21.54 4.30 -6.07
N GLY A 301 -22.46 4.17 -5.10
CA GLY A 301 -23.87 4.52 -5.28
C GLY A 301 -24.09 6.00 -5.62
N LEU A 302 -23.47 6.90 -4.86
CA LEU A 302 -23.55 8.34 -5.08
C LEU A 302 -23.03 8.77 -6.44
N PHE A 303 -21.96 8.10 -6.93
CA PHE A 303 -21.39 8.38 -8.24
C PHE A 303 -22.13 7.73 -9.39
N GLY A 304 -23.12 6.86 -9.11
CA GLY A 304 -23.87 6.14 -10.15
C GLY A 304 -23.16 4.90 -10.70
N GLY A 305 -22.11 4.42 -10.03
CA GLY A 305 -21.46 3.14 -10.32
C GLY A 305 -22.32 1.95 -9.90
N THR A 306 -23.18 2.12 -8.91
CA THR A 306 -24.26 1.22 -8.54
C THR A 306 -25.56 2.02 -8.37
N ARG A 307 -26.69 1.37 -8.62
CA ARG A 307 -27.99 2.07 -8.57
C ARG A 307 -28.43 2.31 -7.14
N ILE A 308 -28.71 3.57 -6.79
CA ILE A 308 -29.42 3.95 -5.55
C ILE A 308 -30.84 3.40 -5.63
N THR A 309 -31.30 2.70 -4.58
CA THR A 309 -32.62 2.04 -4.52
C THR A 309 -33.67 2.86 -3.77
N GLY A 310 -33.27 3.94 -3.11
CA GLY A 310 -34.20 4.85 -2.39
C GLY A 310 -33.50 6.09 -1.89
N GLY A 311 -34.30 7.07 -1.46
CA GLY A 311 -33.82 8.37 -1.02
C GLY A 311 -33.52 9.34 -2.16
N GLN A 312 -32.93 10.49 -1.81
CA GLN A 312 -32.61 11.56 -2.76
C GLN A 312 -31.23 12.15 -2.47
N VAL A 313 -30.55 12.56 -3.53
CA VAL A 313 -29.26 13.29 -3.48
C VAL A 313 -29.51 14.71 -3.95
N PHE A 314 -29.00 15.69 -3.21
CA PHE A 314 -29.09 17.10 -3.56
C PHE A 314 -27.68 17.69 -3.70
N ILE A 315 -27.47 18.48 -4.76
CA ILE A 315 -26.26 19.28 -4.97
C ILE A 315 -26.68 20.74 -5.13
N ASP A 316 -26.10 21.64 -4.31
CA ASP A 316 -26.50 23.06 -4.22
C ASP A 316 -28.01 23.22 -3.98
N GLY A 317 -28.62 22.36 -3.16
CA GLY A 317 -30.05 22.37 -2.85
C GLY A 317 -30.97 21.87 -3.97
N LYS A 318 -30.44 21.47 -5.13
CA LYS A 318 -31.20 20.92 -6.25
C LYS A 318 -31.10 19.39 -6.27
N PRO A 319 -32.23 18.68 -6.52
CA PRO A 319 -32.20 17.22 -6.62
C PRO A 319 -31.33 16.79 -7.82
N ALA A 320 -30.40 15.87 -7.58
CA ALA A 320 -29.53 15.29 -8.58
C ALA A 320 -29.99 13.86 -8.88
N ALA A 321 -30.54 13.64 -10.07
CA ALA A 321 -30.97 12.31 -10.54
C ALA A 321 -29.75 11.56 -11.12
N ILE A 322 -29.01 10.85 -10.28
CA ILE A 322 -27.81 10.13 -10.68
C ILE A 322 -28.18 8.67 -10.96
N ARG A 323 -28.07 8.24 -12.21
CA ARG A 323 -28.32 6.87 -12.66
C ARG A 323 -27.07 6.18 -13.17
N GLU A 324 -26.12 6.97 -13.65
CA GLU A 324 -24.83 6.54 -14.22
C GLU A 324 -23.74 7.57 -13.86
N PRO A 325 -22.44 7.22 -13.94
CA PRO A 325 -21.33 8.13 -13.64
C PRO A 325 -21.37 9.44 -14.43
N GLY A 326 -21.88 9.41 -15.68
CA GLY A 326 -22.04 10.60 -16.50
C GLY A 326 -22.97 11.65 -15.89
N ASP A 327 -24.04 11.21 -15.17
CA ASP A 327 -24.96 12.12 -14.48
C ASP A 327 -24.27 12.80 -13.30
N ALA A 328 -23.50 12.05 -12.50
CA ALA A 328 -22.73 12.58 -11.39
C ALA A 328 -21.73 13.65 -11.87
N ILE A 329 -20.98 13.37 -12.94
CA ILE A 329 -20.02 14.31 -13.51
C ILE A 329 -20.74 15.58 -14.00
N ARG A 330 -21.89 15.44 -14.69
CA ARG A 330 -22.70 16.61 -15.13
C ARG A 330 -23.21 17.44 -13.96
N ALA A 331 -23.52 16.81 -12.82
CA ALA A 331 -23.95 17.48 -11.62
C ALA A 331 -22.80 18.16 -10.82
N GLY A 332 -21.55 17.90 -11.23
CA GLY A 332 -20.34 18.39 -10.58
C GLY A 332 -19.82 17.50 -9.44
N MET A 333 -20.21 16.22 -9.41
CA MET A 333 -19.72 15.25 -8.43
C MET A 333 -18.71 14.30 -9.11
N MET A 334 -17.53 14.17 -8.50
CA MET A 334 -16.41 13.37 -9.00
C MET A 334 -16.04 12.28 -8.00
N LEU A 335 -15.46 11.15 -8.48
CA LEU A 335 -15.03 10.04 -7.63
C LEU A 335 -13.60 9.65 -7.94
N CYS A 336 -12.76 9.59 -6.88
CA CYS A 336 -11.51 8.82 -6.90
C CYS A 336 -11.78 7.48 -6.21
N PRO A 337 -11.79 6.35 -6.94
CA PRO A 337 -12.16 5.05 -6.39
C PRO A 337 -11.03 4.42 -5.58
N GLU A 338 -11.39 3.45 -4.71
CA GLU A 338 -10.46 2.67 -3.91
C GLU A 338 -9.48 1.87 -4.79
N ASP A 339 -10.00 1.09 -5.76
CA ASP A 339 -9.15 0.37 -6.69
C ASP A 339 -8.82 1.24 -7.91
N ARG A 340 -7.66 1.91 -7.81
CA ARG A 340 -7.15 2.77 -8.88
C ARG A 340 -6.92 2.01 -10.18
N LYS A 341 -6.43 0.76 -10.09
CA LYS A 341 -6.03 -0.02 -11.27
C LYS A 341 -7.24 -0.56 -12.04
N ALA A 342 -8.27 -0.98 -11.30
CA ALA A 342 -9.50 -1.51 -11.91
C ALA A 342 -10.47 -0.39 -12.33
N ASP A 343 -10.69 0.60 -11.46
CA ASP A 343 -11.77 1.57 -11.60
C ASP A 343 -11.28 3.00 -11.90
N GLY A 344 -10.00 3.30 -11.57
CA GLY A 344 -9.50 4.68 -11.60
C GLY A 344 -8.73 5.07 -12.85
N ILE A 345 -7.92 4.19 -13.43
CA ILE A 345 -7.05 4.48 -14.58
C ILE A 345 -7.34 3.54 -15.76
N ILE A 346 -6.91 3.97 -16.94
CA ILE A 346 -6.85 3.10 -18.13
C ILE A 346 -5.36 2.74 -18.30
N PRO A 347 -4.92 1.54 -17.85
CA PRO A 347 -3.49 1.22 -17.69
C PRO A 347 -2.66 1.32 -18.97
N VAL A 348 -3.28 0.97 -20.11
CA VAL A 348 -2.64 0.96 -21.42
C VAL A 348 -2.65 2.31 -22.14
N HIS A 349 -3.19 3.35 -21.51
CA HIS A 349 -3.22 4.70 -22.02
C HIS A 349 -2.13 5.57 -21.34
N SER A 350 -1.79 6.67 -22.02
CA SER A 350 -0.81 7.65 -21.53
C SER A 350 -1.31 8.40 -20.28
N VAL A 351 -0.40 9.07 -19.59
CA VAL A 351 -0.75 10.02 -18.52
C VAL A 351 -1.65 11.11 -19.06
N GLN A 352 -1.34 11.66 -20.25
CA GLN A 352 -2.13 12.67 -20.94
C GLN A 352 -3.57 12.20 -21.20
N ASP A 353 -3.75 11.01 -21.76
CA ASP A 353 -5.09 10.47 -22.02
C ASP A 353 -5.89 10.28 -20.75
N ASN A 354 -5.25 9.75 -19.71
CA ASN A 354 -5.89 9.53 -18.41
C ASN A 354 -6.33 10.83 -17.74
N ILE A 355 -5.58 11.91 -17.88
CA ILE A 355 -5.96 13.24 -17.37
C ILE A 355 -7.13 13.82 -18.18
N ASN A 356 -7.11 13.67 -19.50
CA ASN A 356 -8.02 14.40 -20.39
C ASN A 356 -9.36 13.71 -20.65
N ILE A 357 -9.44 12.38 -20.42
CA ILE A 357 -10.56 11.55 -20.89
C ILE A 357 -11.95 12.04 -20.47
N SER A 358 -12.09 12.62 -19.29
CA SER A 358 -13.38 13.14 -18.81
C SER A 358 -13.75 14.46 -19.48
N ALA A 359 -12.83 15.42 -19.49
CA ALA A 359 -13.10 16.77 -20.00
C ALA A 359 -13.00 16.87 -21.52
N ARG A 360 -12.43 15.86 -22.21
CA ARG A 360 -12.26 15.79 -23.67
C ARG A 360 -13.53 16.18 -24.42
N ARG A 361 -14.70 15.69 -23.97
CA ARG A 361 -16.01 15.98 -24.60
C ARG A 361 -16.39 17.46 -24.63
N LYS A 362 -15.85 18.27 -23.71
CA LYS A 362 -16.08 19.72 -23.64
C LYS A 362 -15.16 20.53 -24.56
N HIS A 363 -14.07 19.92 -25.02
CA HIS A 363 -12.98 20.61 -25.75
C HIS A 363 -12.72 19.97 -27.11
N ILE A 364 -13.75 19.43 -27.77
CA ILE A 364 -13.68 18.89 -29.13
C ILE A 364 -13.61 20.03 -30.16
N SER A 365 -12.82 19.82 -31.21
CA SER A 365 -12.76 20.72 -32.37
C SER A 365 -13.75 20.29 -33.44
N ALA A 366 -14.37 21.24 -34.13
CA ALA A 366 -15.35 20.98 -35.23
C ALA A 366 -16.47 19.97 -34.85
N GLY A 367 -16.83 19.88 -33.57
CA GLY A 367 -17.92 19.03 -33.07
C GLY A 367 -17.61 17.54 -32.93
N CYS A 368 -16.47 17.06 -33.43
CA CYS A 368 -16.13 15.61 -33.38
C CYS A 368 -14.63 15.30 -33.32
N LEU A 369 -13.74 16.25 -33.52
CA LEU A 369 -12.31 16.01 -33.54
C LEU A 369 -11.68 16.29 -32.18
N ILE A 370 -10.75 15.46 -31.75
CA ILE A 370 -9.96 15.67 -30.55
C ILE A 370 -9.08 16.91 -30.74
N ASN A 371 -9.12 17.82 -29.78
CA ASN A 371 -8.25 19.00 -29.76
C ASN A 371 -6.90 18.66 -29.10
N ASN A 372 -5.98 18.11 -29.87
CA ASN A 372 -4.68 17.68 -29.40
C ASN A 372 -3.89 18.81 -28.70
N GLN A 373 -4.01 20.06 -29.17
CA GLN A 373 -3.31 21.19 -28.55
C GLN A 373 -3.85 21.49 -27.15
N TRP A 374 -5.18 21.46 -26.98
CA TRP A 374 -5.79 21.62 -25.65
C TRP A 374 -5.37 20.46 -24.72
N GLU A 375 -5.41 19.22 -25.22
CA GLU A 375 -5.05 18.05 -24.42
C GLU A 375 -3.61 18.08 -23.93
N ALA A 376 -2.66 18.45 -24.82
CA ALA A 376 -1.26 18.60 -24.44
C ALA A 376 -1.05 19.69 -23.38
N ASN A 377 -1.69 20.85 -23.59
CA ASN A 377 -1.59 21.96 -22.63
C ASN A 377 -2.22 21.62 -21.27
N ASN A 378 -3.41 21.00 -21.26
CA ASN A 378 -4.11 20.63 -20.04
C ASN A 378 -3.34 19.56 -19.25
N ALA A 379 -2.86 18.51 -19.92
CA ALA A 379 -2.05 17.48 -19.27
C ALA A 379 -0.76 18.06 -18.68
N GLN A 380 -0.05 18.91 -19.45
CA GLN A 380 1.17 19.55 -18.98
C GLN A 380 0.92 20.50 -17.79
N HIS A 381 -0.22 21.20 -17.77
CA HIS A 381 -0.64 22.02 -16.65
C HIS A 381 -0.82 21.17 -15.39
N HIS A 382 -1.58 20.06 -15.46
CA HIS A 382 -1.82 19.21 -14.31
C HIS A 382 -0.60 18.40 -13.86
N ILE A 383 0.27 17.97 -14.79
CA ILE A 383 1.55 17.36 -14.47
C ILE A 383 2.39 18.29 -13.59
N ARG A 384 2.45 19.58 -13.94
CA ARG A 384 3.21 20.58 -13.17
C ARG A 384 2.53 20.96 -11.87
N SER A 385 1.24 21.30 -11.89
CA SER A 385 0.50 21.79 -10.72
C SER A 385 0.37 20.75 -9.61
N LEU A 386 0.26 19.46 -9.97
CA LEU A 386 0.18 18.33 -9.04
C LEU A 386 1.55 17.68 -8.80
N ASN A 387 2.62 18.19 -9.39
CA ASN A 387 3.96 17.60 -9.29
C ASN A 387 3.94 16.08 -9.60
N ILE A 388 3.34 15.71 -10.76
CA ILE A 388 3.30 14.31 -11.22
C ILE A 388 4.69 13.96 -11.76
N LYS A 389 5.35 13.00 -11.11
CA LYS A 389 6.68 12.52 -11.54
C LYS A 389 6.50 11.56 -12.72
N THR A 390 6.66 12.06 -13.93
CA THR A 390 6.63 11.30 -15.20
C THR A 390 7.72 11.82 -16.14
N PRO A 391 8.41 10.95 -16.91
CA PRO A 391 9.38 11.40 -17.92
C PRO A 391 8.75 12.24 -19.00
N THR A 392 7.58 11.83 -19.50
CA THR A 392 6.81 12.54 -20.52
C THR A 392 5.31 12.39 -20.28
N ALA A 393 4.47 13.18 -20.94
CA ALA A 393 3.01 13.06 -20.85
C ALA A 393 2.49 11.80 -21.56
N GLU A 394 3.24 11.28 -22.53
CA GLU A 394 2.94 10.07 -23.33
C GLU A 394 3.31 8.77 -22.60
N GLN A 395 4.02 8.85 -21.46
CA GLN A 395 4.33 7.68 -20.64
C GLN A 395 3.06 6.94 -20.26
N LEU A 396 3.06 5.59 -20.38
CA LEU A 396 1.94 4.76 -19.93
C LEU A 396 1.74 4.94 -18.42
N ILE A 397 0.49 5.18 -18.02
CA ILE A 397 0.16 5.47 -16.61
C ILE A 397 0.46 4.29 -15.68
N MET A 398 0.39 3.05 -16.20
CA MET A 398 0.71 1.84 -15.43
C MET A 398 2.15 1.82 -14.90
N ASN A 399 3.07 2.54 -15.55
CA ASN A 399 4.48 2.61 -15.17
C ASN A 399 4.77 3.64 -14.07
N LEU A 400 3.76 4.41 -13.64
CA LEU A 400 3.91 5.39 -12.57
C LEU A 400 3.72 4.73 -11.20
N SER A 401 4.34 5.33 -10.17
CA SER A 401 4.04 4.97 -8.77
C SER A 401 2.57 5.26 -8.40
N GLY A 402 2.05 4.56 -7.39
CA GLY A 402 0.66 4.73 -6.95
C GLY A 402 0.29 6.18 -6.62
N GLY A 403 1.17 6.95 -5.99
CA GLY A 403 0.95 8.37 -5.71
C GLY A 403 0.84 9.22 -6.97
N ASN A 404 1.64 8.94 -8.01
CA ASN A 404 1.55 9.67 -9.29
C ASN A 404 0.31 9.25 -10.10
N GLN A 405 -0.12 7.99 -10.04
CA GLN A 405 -1.39 7.55 -10.60
C GLN A 405 -2.57 8.27 -9.93
N GLN A 406 -2.57 8.40 -8.60
CA GLN A 406 -3.60 9.11 -7.85
C GLN A 406 -3.67 10.59 -8.24
N LYS A 407 -2.52 11.24 -8.37
CA LYS A 407 -2.44 12.62 -8.85
C LYS A 407 -2.96 12.79 -10.27
N ALA A 408 -2.74 11.81 -11.16
CA ALA A 408 -3.29 11.85 -12.52
C ALA A 408 -4.82 11.73 -12.50
N ILE A 409 -5.41 10.89 -11.62
CA ILE A 409 -6.87 10.83 -11.41
C ILE A 409 -7.40 12.17 -10.88
N LEU A 410 -6.72 12.78 -9.91
CA LEU A 410 -7.08 14.12 -9.43
C LEU A 410 -6.99 15.16 -10.55
N GLY A 411 -5.94 15.13 -11.38
CA GLY A 411 -5.79 15.99 -12.55
C GLY A 411 -6.94 15.86 -13.56
N ARG A 412 -7.46 14.64 -13.76
CA ARG A 412 -8.67 14.39 -14.56
C ARG A 412 -9.85 15.19 -14.03
N TRP A 413 -10.08 15.15 -12.72
CA TRP A 413 -11.22 15.80 -12.10
C TRP A 413 -11.06 17.32 -11.97
N LEU A 414 -9.82 17.80 -11.81
CA LEU A 414 -9.51 19.23 -11.86
C LEU A 414 -9.74 19.85 -13.24
N SER A 415 -9.84 19.04 -14.29
CA SER A 415 -10.22 19.47 -15.65
C SER A 415 -11.74 19.66 -15.83
N GLU A 416 -12.54 19.32 -14.79
CA GLU A 416 -14.01 19.43 -14.78
C GLU A 416 -14.47 20.54 -13.80
N GLU A 417 -15.74 20.96 -13.94
CA GLU A 417 -16.39 21.86 -12.98
C GLU A 417 -16.80 21.07 -11.73
N MET A 418 -15.92 21.01 -10.75
CA MET A 418 -16.09 20.20 -9.56
C MET A 418 -16.77 20.98 -8.44
N LYS A 419 -17.86 20.43 -7.90
CA LYS A 419 -18.58 20.92 -6.71
C LYS A 419 -18.39 20.01 -5.52
N VAL A 420 -18.39 18.70 -5.76
CA VAL A 420 -18.26 17.65 -4.77
C VAL A 420 -17.20 16.67 -5.25
N ILE A 421 -16.30 16.27 -4.36
CA ILE A 421 -15.39 15.17 -4.62
C ILE A 421 -15.57 14.06 -3.58
N LEU A 422 -15.70 12.84 -4.08
CA LEU A 422 -15.73 11.61 -3.30
C LEU A 422 -14.34 10.97 -3.42
N LEU A 423 -13.68 10.75 -2.28
CA LEU A 423 -12.33 10.17 -2.22
C LEU A 423 -12.39 8.87 -1.42
N ASP A 424 -12.32 7.75 -2.11
CA ASP A 424 -12.36 6.42 -1.49
C ASP A 424 -10.95 5.87 -1.34
N GLU A 425 -10.47 5.76 -0.11
CA GLU A 425 -9.10 5.31 0.25
C GLU A 425 -8.01 6.04 -0.57
N PRO A 426 -8.00 7.40 -0.63
CA PRO A 426 -7.19 8.14 -1.61
C PRO A 426 -5.68 7.95 -1.45
N THR A 427 -5.24 7.48 -0.29
CA THR A 427 -3.81 7.29 0.03
C THR A 427 -3.42 5.83 0.23
N ARG A 428 -4.33 4.88 -0.04
CA ARG A 428 -4.05 3.46 0.08
C ARG A 428 -2.93 3.02 -0.87
N GLY A 429 -1.88 2.37 -0.30
CA GLY A 429 -0.72 1.93 -1.07
C GLY A 429 0.12 3.08 -1.65
N ILE A 430 0.08 4.24 -1.01
CA ILE A 430 0.90 5.41 -1.32
C ILE A 430 1.91 5.60 -0.19
N ASP A 431 3.13 5.98 -0.53
CA ASP A 431 4.16 6.30 0.47
C ASP A 431 3.81 7.56 1.28
N VAL A 432 4.41 7.68 2.47
CA VAL A 432 4.07 8.74 3.44
C VAL A 432 4.32 10.15 2.88
N GLY A 433 5.37 10.33 2.09
CA GLY A 433 5.68 11.63 1.47
C GLY A 433 4.62 12.03 0.44
N ALA A 434 4.18 11.08 -0.40
CA ALA A 434 3.14 11.33 -1.38
C ALA A 434 1.76 11.49 -0.74
N LYS A 435 1.47 10.88 0.43
CA LYS A 435 0.24 11.13 1.20
C LYS A 435 0.07 12.62 1.51
N HIS A 436 1.13 13.26 2.02
CA HIS A 436 1.10 14.70 2.34
C HIS A 436 0.77 15.56 1.10
N GLU A 437 1.30 15.22 -0.07
CA GLU A 437 0.98 15.94 -1.31
C GLU A 437 -0.51 15.79 -1.68
N ILE A 438 -1.10 14.61 -1.46
CA ILE A 438 -2.55 14.39 -1.67
C ILE A 438 -3.38 15.23 -0.70
N TYR A 439 -3.01 15.28 0.60
CA TYR A 439 -3.73 16.11 1.58
C TYR A 439 -3.68 17.59 1.21
N ASN A 440 -2.54 18.09 0.74
CA ASN A 440 -2.44 19.47 0.25
C ASN A 440 -3.40 19.75 -0.92
N VAL A 441 -3.58 18.80 -1.84
CA VAL A 441 -4.57 18.92 -2.91
C VAL A 441 -5.99 18.94 -2.34
N ILE A 442 -6.31 18.07 -1.39
CA ILE A 442 -7.62 18.03 -0.71
C ILE A 442 -7.92 19.38 -0.04
N TYR A 443 -6.97 19.95 0.70
CA TYR A 443 -7.11 21.25 1.33
C TYR A 443 -7.28 22.40 0.32
N ALA A 444 -6.53 22.35 -0.78
CA ALA A 444 -6.66 23.35 -1.85
C ALA A 444 -8.04 23.29 -2.51
N LEU A 445 -8.62 22.11 -2.71
CA LEU A 445 -9.98 21.93 -3.21
C LEU A 445 -11.03 22.46 -2.22
N ALA A 446 -10.89 22.12 -0.94
CA ALA A 446 -11.77 22.64 0.10
C ALA A 446 -11.69 24.16 0.19
N ALA A 447 -10.50 24.76 0.12
CA ALA A 447 -10.31 26.21 0.10
C ALA A 447 -10.99 26.90 -1.11
N GLN A 448 -11.14 26.19 -2.23
CA GLN A 448 -11.90 26.65 -3.41
C GLN A 448 -13.41 26.43 -3.29
N GLY A 449 -13.87 25.93 -2.14
CA GLY A 449 -15.30 25.71 -1.87
C GLY A 449 -15.82 24.36 -2.39
N VAL A 450 -14.98 23.42 -2.77
CA VAL A 450 -15.39 22.05 -3.09
C VAL A 450 -15.79 21.34 -1.80
N ALA A 451 -16.93 20.65 -1.79
CA ALA A 451 -17.32 19.77 -0.69
C ALA A 451 -16.57 18.44 -0.84
N VAL A 452 -15.88 18.00 0.20
CA VAL A 452 -15.06 16.79 0.18
C VAL A 452 -15.70 15.74 1.08
N LEU A 453 -16.03 14.59 0.51
CA LEU A 453 -16.38 13.38 1.24
C LEU A 453 -15.26 12.35 1.05
N PHE A 454 -14.58 12.04 2.13
CA PHE A 454 -13.34 11.28 2.11
C PHE A 454 -13.47 10.03 3.00
N ALA A 455 -13.31 8.83 2.44
CA ALA A 455 -13.31 7.58 3.18
C ALA A 455 -11.90 7.05 3.36
N SER A 456 -11.58 6.61 4.57
CA SER A 456 -10.35 5.87 4.85
C SER A 456 -10.55 4.84 5.96
N SER A 457 -9.82 3.74 5.84
CA SER A 457 -9.66 2.73 6.90
C SER A 457 -8.54 3.09 7.88
N ASP A 458 -7.69 4.06 7.53
CA ASP A 458 -6.61 4.58 8.34
C ASP A 458 -7.19 5.66 9.29
N LEU A 459 -7.47 5.27 10.55
CA LEU A 459 -8.11 6.17 11.52
C LEU A 459 -7.28 7.43 11.80
N PRO A 460 -5.96 7.37 12.01
CA PRO A 460 -5.11 8.56 12.12
C PRO A 460 -5.25 9.52 10.94
N GLU A 461 -5.40 9.00 9.72
CA GLU A 461 -5.62 9.80 8.53
C GLU A 461 -6.95 10.55 8.59
N VAL A 462 -8.04 9.85 8.95
CA VAL A 462 -9.36 10.48 9.06
C VAL A 462 -9.37 11.55 10.15
N LEU A 463 -8.80 11.25 11.32
CA LEU A 463 -8.67 12.20 12.43
C LEU A 463 -7.81 13.41 12.06
N GLY A 464 -6.73 13.19 11.31
CA GLY A 464 -5.78 14.24 10.94
C GLY A 464 -6.21 15.14 9.78
N VAL A 465 -7.17 14.71 8.93
CA VAL A 465 -7.54 15.42 7.69
C VAL A 465 -8.94 16.01 7.73
N ALA A 466 -9.91 15.32 8.37
CA ALA A 466 -11.31 15.68 8.32
C ALA A 466 -11.67 16.82 9.28
N ASP A 467 -12.61 17.67 8.89
CA ASP A 467 -13.22 18.69 9.76
C ASP A 467 -14.31 18.07 10.66
N ARG A 468 -14.96 17.01 10.16
CA ARG A 468 -15.99 16.22 10.85
C ARG A 468 -15.88 14.77 10.39
N ILE A 469 -16.08 13.85 11.32
CA ILE A 469 -15.92 12.42 11.09
C ILE A 469 -17.29 11.76 11.26
N VAL A 470 -17.72 11.04 10.24
CA VAL A 470 -18.92 10.19 10.27
C VAL A 470 -18.45 8.75 10.36
N VAL A 471 -18.84 8.07 11.42
CA VAL A 471 -18.45 6.67 11.64
C VAL A 471 -19.54 5.76 11.09
N MET A 472 -19.15 4.88 10.17
CA MET A 472 -20.02 3.84 9.62
C MET A 472 -19.72 2.48 10.25
N ARG A 473 -20.76 1.72 10.52
CA ARG A 473 -20.70 0.38 11.06
C ARG A 473 -21.77 -0.50 10.40
N GLU A 474 -21.36 -1.61 9.81
CA GLU A 474 -22.27 -2.61 9.20
C GLU A 474 -23.35 -2.00 8.28
N GLY A 475 -22.98 -0.98 7.48
CA GLY A 475 -23.87 -0.32 6.53
C GLY A 475 -24.85 0.70 7.17
N GLU A 476 -24.56 1.23 8.35
CA GLU A 476 -25.29 2.32 8.98
C GLU A 476 -24.36 3.42 9.51
N ILE A 477 -24.84 4.64 9.66
CA ILE A 477 -24.13 5.69 10.39
C ILE A 477 -24.29 5.40 11.89
N ALA A 478 -23.16 5.12 12.56
CA ALA A 478 -23.11 4.83 13.98
C ALA A 478 -22.99 6.11 14.84
N GLY A 479 -22.45 7.19 14.30
CA GLY A 479 -22.30 8.47 14.97
C GLY A 479 -21.45 9.46 14.18
N GLU A 480 -21.41 10.70 14.67
CA GLU A 480 -20.59 11.78 14.12
C GLU A 480 -19.74 12.41 15.22
N LEU A 481 -18.51 12.79 14.88
CA LEU A 481 -17.53 13.41 15.76
C LEU A 481 -16.98 14.69 15.10
N LEU A 482 -16.89 15.79 15.82
CA LEU A 482 -16.20 16.98 15.36
C LEU A 482 -14.68 16.80 15.54
N HIS A 483 -13.88 17.38 14.67
CA HIS A 483 -12.42 17.26 14.69
C HIS A 483 -11.82 17.46 16.09
N ASP A 484 -12.18 18.57 16.74
CA ASP A 484 -11.62 18.94 18.05
C ASP A 484 -12.05 18.02 19.20
N GLN A 485 -13.09 17.20 19.00
CA GLN A 485 -13.67 16.30 20.00
C GLN A 485 -13.39 14.83 19.69
N ALA A 486 -12.88 14.54 18.49
CA ALA A 486 -12.66 13.19 18.03
C ALA A 486 -11.40 12.58 18.66
N SER A 487 -11.55 11.37 19.18
CA SER A 487 -10.42 10.54 19.60
C SER A 487 -10.47 9.16 18.95
N GLU A 488 -9.33 8.49 18.86
CA GLU A 488 -9.26 7.13 18.33
C GLU A 488 -10.19 6.17 19.07
N GLN A 489 -10.24 6.26 20.41
CA GLN A 489 -11.11 5.42 21.23
C GLN A 489 -12.59 5.62 20.91
N GLN A 490 -13.03 6.86 20.76
CA GLN A 490 -14.43 7.19 20.44
C GLN A 490 -14.81 6.68 19.04
N ALA A 491 -13.95 6.92 18.03
CA ALA A 491 -14.20 6.49 16.68
C ALA A 491 -14.22 4.95 16.57
N LEU A 492 -13.28 4.26 17.21
CA LEU A 492 -13.27 2.79 17.26
C LEU A 492 -14.47 2.23 18.01
N SER A 493 -14.85 2.82 19.14
CA SER A 493 -16.03 2.39 19.89
C SER A 493 -17.33 2.47 19.06
N LEU A 494 -17.47 3.50 18.24
CA LEU A 494 -18.59 3.65 17.31
C LEU A 494 -18.52 2.64 16.15
N ALA A 495 -17.34 2.34 15.66
CA ALA A 495 -17.11 1.45 14.51
C ALA A 495 -17.23 -0.05 14.85
N MET A 496 -17.05 -0.43 16.13
CA MET A 496 -17.16 -1.81 16.55
C MET A 496 -18.58 -2.36 16.43
N PRO A 497 -18.78 -3.60 15.97
CA PRO A 497 -20.08 -4.25 15.96
C PRO A 497 -20.71 -4.23 17.35
N LYS A 498 -22.01 -3.96 17.44
CA LYS A 498 -22.74 -4.14 18.71
C LYS A 498 -22.73 -5.62 19.06
N VAL A 499 -22.13 -5.95 20.20
CA VAL A 499 -22.27 -7.32 20.74
C VAL A 499 -23.76 -7.55 20.94
N SER A 500 -24.39 -8.35 20.07
CA SER A 500 -25.75 -8.81 20.32
C SER A 500 -25.66 -9.62 21.60
N GLN A 501 -26.22 -9.10 22.71
CA GLN A 501 -26.57 -9.93 23.84
C GLN A 501 -27.53 -11.00 23.28
N ALA A 502 -27.00 -12.19 23.06
CA ALA A 502 -27.83 -13.35 22.81
C ALA A 502 -28.75 -13.42 24.05
N VAL A 503 -30.03 -13.20 23.83
CA VAL A 503 -31.07 -13.44 24.82
C VAL A 503 -30.96 -14.89 25.18
N ALA A 504 -30.61 -15.15 26.44
CA ALA A 504 -30.57 -16.48 27.05
C ALA A 504 -31.96 -17.09 27.09
#